data_18a20f0b98fe554ad3ec455a9ab31691
#
_entry.id   18a20f0b98fe554ad3ec455a9ab31691
#
_cell.length_a   1.000
_cell.length_b   1.000
_cell.length_c   1.000
_cell.angle_alpha   90.00
_cell.angle_beta   90.00
_cell.angle_gamma   90.00
#
_symmetry.space_group_name_H-M   'P 1'
#
loop_
_entity.id
_entity.type
_entity.pdbx_description
1 polymer ?
#
loop_
_entity_poly.entity_id
_entity_poly.type
_entity_poly.pdbx_seq_one_letter_code
_entity_poly.pdbx_strand_id
1 'polypeptide(L)'
;MDNLPELSLYVHLPWCDKKCPYCDFNITTDSLNDSVKQLFNALKNDLDQSEPLINQRPFKSIYFGGGTPSKVPTTFIKDFLNFLHSKFKVVLNCEVSFEANPIDLTSNYIAELKDSGINRMSVGIQSFDDRYLSSLGRNHNASDSLKALSLLSESELIGTIDLIYGGPNSNSQTLKNDLEIFLDAGINHLSLYQLNIEPNTIFYKKRPLLPTENEIEKAEIISSDLLVKNDFNQYEISSWSKENSKSIHNQNYWKYGDYLGVGPGASSKIFKDNFHHRFRKRNSIKSYINDTKPIHMEKLEGKELDFDLAINILRNKSGMDDKNLATNQIKLSERFIKKYEIGVDLGYFQKRRLGTTEKGFKFLDDAVSLFS
;
A
#
# COMPACT_ATOMS: atom_id res chain seq x y z
N MET A 1 18.59 -7.47 -24.32
CA MET A 1 17.29 -7.14 -23.71
C MET A 1 17.59 -6.09 -22.67
N ASP A 2 17.03 -4.89 -22.85
CA ASP A 2 17.22 -3.82 -21.88
C ASP A 2 16.76 -4.29 -20.50
N ASN A 3 17.59 -4.01 -19.51
CA ASN A 3 17.37 -4.48 -18.14
C ASN A 3 16.27 -3.59 -17.51
N LEU A 4 15.00 -3.83 -17.89
CA LEU A 4 13.86 -3.06 -17.41
C LEU A 4 13.60 -3.36 -15.91
N PRO A 5 13.09 -2.38 -15.14
CA PRO A 5 12.72 -2.59 -13.74
C PRO A 5 11.73 -3.75 -13.55
N GLU A 6 11.75 -4.35 -12.36
CA GLU A 6 10.74 -5.35 -11.97
C GLU A 6 9.33 -4.75 -12.05
N LEU A 7 8.35 -5.54 -12.49
CA LEU A 7 7.00 -5.06 -12.74
C LEU A 7 6.01 -5.67 -11.74
N SER A 8 5.21 -4.81 -11.10
CA SER A 8 4.08 -5.19 -10.27
C SER A 8 2.75 -4.77 -10.92
N LEU A 9 1.67 -5.48 -10.60
CA LEU A 9 0.31 -5.12 -11.02
C LEU A 9 -0.51 -4.68 -9.82
N TYR A 10 -1.12 -3.49 -9.90
CA TYR A 10 -2.11 -3.00 -8.96
C TYR A 10 -3.49 -3.00 -9.60
N VAL A 11 -4.48 -3.63 -8.96
CA VAL A 11 -5.86 -3.71 -9.41
C VAL A 11 -6.74 -2.92 -8.45
N HIS A 12 -7.31 -1.82 -8.92
CA HIS A 12 -8.15 -0.96 -8.10
C HIS A 12 -9.62 -1.36 -8.17
N LEU A 13 -10.17 -1.79 -7.03
CA LEU A 13 -11.57 -2.15 -6.86
C LEU A 13 -12.24 -1.11 -5.95
N PRO A 14 -13.09 -0.22 -6.47
CA PRO A 14 -13.43 1.03 -5.79
C PRO A 14 -14.59 0.94 -4.78
N TRP A 15 -15.26 -0.19 -4.64
CA TRP A 15 -16.48 -0.29 -3.83
C TRP A 15 -16.21 -0.31 -2.32
N CYS A 16 -17.03 0.44 -1.57
CA CYS A 16 -17.11 0.41 -0.11
C CYS A 16 -18.56 0.51 0.31
N ASP A 17 -18.92 -0.05 1.47
CA ASP A 17 -20.25 0.19 2.05
C ASP A 17 -20.43 1.64 2.50
N LYS A 18 -19.35 2.24 3.01
CA LYS A 18 -19.32 3.58 3.55
C LYS A 18 -17.94 4.21 3.36
N LYS A 19 -17.89 5.50 3.08
CA LYS A 19 -16.64 6.26 3.08
C LYS A 19 -16.28 6.70 4.50
N CYS A 20 -15.18 6.21 5.03
CA CYS A 20 -14.66 6.65 6.33
C CYS A 20 -14.28 8.14 6.30
N PRO A 21 -14.44 8.88 7.40
CA PRO A 21 -14.22 10.33 7.42
C PRO A 21 -12.77 10.77 7.19
N TYR A 22 -11.80 9.87 7.35
CA TYR A 22 -10.37 10.10 7.09
C TYR A 22 -9.92 9.65 5.70
N CYS A 23 -10.75 8.87 4.98
CA CYS A 23 -10.33 8.22 3.73
C CYS A 23 -10.29 9.18 2.55
N ASP A 24 -9.15 9.27 1.89
CA ASP A 24 -8.91 10.04 0.66
C ASP A 24 -8.94 9.18 -0.62
N PHE A 25 -9.08 7.85 -0.48
CA PHE A 25 -9.05 6.92 -1.61
C PHE A 25 -10.19 7.17 -2.61
N ASN A 26 -9.93 6.78 -3.86
CA ASN A 26 -10.94 6.81 -4.92
C ASN A 26 -11.94 5.67 -4.74
N ILE A 27 -13.01 5.91 -4.01
CA ILE A 27 -14.02 4.90 -3.71
C ILE A 27 -15.41 5.33 -4.17
N THR A 28 -16.31 4.36 -4.32
CA THR A 28 -17.75 4.58 -4.49
C THR A 28 -18.54 3.75 -3.49
N THR A 29 -19.69 4.29 -3.09
CA THR A 29 -20.68 3.58 -2.26
C THR A 29 -21.87 3.10 -3.08
N ASP A 30 -21.76 3.16 -4.40
CA ASP A 30 -22.78 2.62 -5.31
C ASP A 30 -22.84 1.09 -5.17
N SER A 31 -24.01 0.53 -5.44
CA SER A 31 -24.19 -0.93 -5.43
C SER A 31 -23.36 -1.61 -6.51
N LEU A 32 -22.89 -2.81 -6.24
CA LEU A 32 -22.09 -3.62 -7.15
C LEU A 32 -22.81 -3.94 -8.47
N ASN A 33 -24.03 -4.46 -8.40
CA ASN A 33 -24.88 -4.82 -9.51
C ASN A 33 -24.12 -5.28 -10.78
N ASP A 34 -24.62 -4.99 -11.97
CA ASP A 34 -23.99 -5.34 -13.25
C ASP A 34 -22.65 -4.61 -13.50
N SER A 35 -22.34 -3.57 -12.72
CA SER A 35 -21.10 -2.80 -12.87
C SER A 35 -19.84 -3.63 -12.58
N VAL A 36 -19.92 -4.67 -11.74
CA VAL A 36 -18.79 -5.57 -11.46
C VAL A 36 -18.33 -6.28 -12.72
N LYS A 37 -19.26 -6.94 -13.43
CA LYS A 37 -18.94 -7.65 -14.67
C LYS A 37 -18.35 -6.72 -15.73
N GLN A 38 -18.96 -5.53 -15.88
CA GLN A 38 -18.46 -4.52 -16.82
C GLN A 38 -17.05 -4.03 -16.43
N LEU A 39 -16.80 -3.80 -15.14
CA LEU A 39 -15.49 -3.38 -14.67
C LEU A 39 -14.44 -4.47 -14.93
N PHE A 40 -14.71 -5.75 -14.62
CA PHE A 40 -13.75 -6.81 -14.86
C PHE A 40 -13.45 -7.03 -16.36
N ASN A 41 -14.41 -6.82 -17.23
CA ASN A 41 -14.16 -6.80 -18.67
C ASN A 41 -13.27 -5.61 -19.07
N ALA A 42 -13.51 -4.44 -18.48
CA ALA A 42 -12.67 -3.25 -18.72
C ALA A 42 -11.24 -3.43 -18.17
N LEU A 43 -11.07 -4.08 -17.00
CA LEU A 43 -9.74 -4.41 -16.45
C LEU A 43 -8.95 -5.33 -17.39
N LYS A 44 -9.59 -6.36 -17.95
CA LYS A 44 -8.97 -7.26 -18.93
C LYS A 44 -8.55 -6.52 -20.20
N ASN A 45 -9.44 -5.66 -20.70
CA ASN A 45 -9.16 -4.83 -21.89
C ASN A 45 -8.03 -3.81 -21.61
N ASP A 46 -7.96 -3.24 -20.40
CA ASP A 46 -6.90 -2.33 -20.01
C ASP A 46 -5.54 -3.03 -19.99
N LEU A 47 -5.47 -4.27 -19.47
CA LEU A 47 -4.26 -5.08 -19.51
C LEU A 47 -3.83 -5.39 -20.95
N ASP A 48 -4.76 -5.76 -21.82
CA ASP A 48 -4.49 -6.03 -23.23
C ASP A 48 -3.92 -4.78 -23.93
N GLN A 49 -4.49 -3.60 -23.66
CA GLN A 49 -3.99 -2.33 -24.23
C GLN A 49 -2.65 -1.91 -23.61
N SER A 50 -2.33 -2.38 -22.41
CA SER A 50 -1.09 -2.07 -21.72
C SER A 50 0.07 -3.02 -22.08
N GLU A 51 -0.14 -4.01 -22.96
CA GLU A 51 0.90 -4.97 -23.38
C GLU A 51 2.22 -4.30 -23.81
N PRO A 52 2.20 -3.19 -24.60
CA PRO A 52 3.44 -2.49 -24.97
C PRO A 52 4.21 -1.91 -23.78
N LEU A 53 3.52 -1.56 -22.68
CA LEU A 53 4.14 -1.08 -21.44
C LEU A 53 4.65 -2.23 -20.58
N ILE A 54 3.96 -3.36 -20.58
CA ILE A 54 4.37 -4.59 -19.89
C ILE A 54 5.66 -5.13 -20.55
N ASN A 55 5.74 -5.07 -21.86
CA ASN A 55 6.91 -5.47 -22.65
C ASN A 55 7.42 -6.88 -22.31
N GLN A 56 6.49 -7.84 -22.24
CA GLN A 56 6.74 -9.26 -21.92
C GLN A 56 7.41 -9.51 -20.55
N ARG A 57 7.53 -8.50 -19.68
CA ARG A 57 8.06 -8.66 -18.32
C ARG A 57 7.10 -9.51 -17.48
N PRO A 58 7.61 -10.41 -16.63
CA PRO A 58 6.76 -11.13 -15.71
C PRO A 58 6.29 -10.20 -14.57
N PHE A 59 5.05 -10.36 -14.15
CA PHE A 59 4.57 -9.74 -12.92
C PHE A 59 5.18 -10.43 -11.71
N LYS A 60 5.82 -9.64 -10.85
CA LYS A 60 6.44 -10.09 -9.60
C LYS A 60 5.45 -10.12 -8.44
N SER A 61 4.50 -9.21 -8.46
CA SER A 61 3.39 -9.15 -7.51
C SER A 61 2.13 -8.62 -8.16
N ILE A 62 0.99 -9.06 -7.63
CA ILE A 62 -0.35 -8.59 -8.00
C ILE A 62 -1.04 -8.15 -6.72
N TYR A 63 -1.64 -6.98 -6.71
CA TYR A 63 -2.28 -6.43 -5.53
C TYR A 63 -3.69 -5.94 -5.85
N PHE A 64 -4.69 -6.50 -5.19
CA PHE A 64 -6.07 -6.05 -5.25
C PHE A 64 -6.35 -5.13 -4.06
N GLY A 65 -6.57 -3.86 -4.34
CA GLY A 65 -6.79 -2.84 -3.32
C GLY A 65 -7.76 -1.76 -3.76
N GLY A 66 -7.80 -0.67 -2.99
CA GLY A 66 -8.51 0.55 -3.33
C GLY A 66 -9.66 0.91 -2.39
N GLY A 67 -10.86 0.44 -2.65
CA GLY A 67 -12.00 0.57 -1.75
C GLY A 67 -12.03 -0.56 -0.74
N THR A 68 -12.82 -1.58 -1.05
CA THR A 68 -12.95 -2.80 -0.25
C THR A 68 -13.06 -3.99 -1.21
N PRO A 69 -11.95 -4.57 -1.65
CA PRO A 69 -11.95 -5.70 -2.57
C PRO A 69 -12.80 -6.88 -2.10
N SER A 70 -12.91 -7.10 -0.78
CA SER A 70 -13.73 -8.17 -0.19
C SER A 70 -15.24 -8.04 -0.45
N LYS A 71 -15.71 -6.93 -1.01
CA LYS A 71 -17.09 -6.80 -1.51
C LYS A 71 -17.32 -7.54 -2.82
N VAL A 72 -16.27 -7.81 -3.58
CA VAL A 72 -16.38 -8.42 -4.90
C VAL A 72 -16.47 -9.94 -4.76
N PRO A 73 -17.41 -10.61 -5.47
CA PRO A 73 -17.49 -12.07 -5.48
C PRO A 73 -16.17 -12.71 -5.96
N THR A 74 -15.74 -13.75 -5.27
CA THR A 74 -14.48 -14.48 -5.52
C THR A 74 -14.37 -15.02 -6.94
N THR A 75 -15.50 -15.34 -7.57
CA THR A 75 -15.56 -15.82 -8.96
C THR A 75 -14.96 -14.82 -9.96
N PHE A 76 -15.16 -13.50 -9.76
CA PHE A 76 -14.56 -12.47 -10.61
C PHE A 76 -13.04 -12.37 -10.42
N ILE A 77 -12.57 -12.54 -9.18
CA ILE A 77 -11.14 -12.57 -8.86
C ILE A 77 -10.47 -13.76 -9.54
N LYS A 78 -11.08 -14.94 -9.40
CA LYS A 78 -10.60 -16.19 -10.04
C LYS A 78 -10.52 -16.06 -11.56
N ASP A 79 -11.60 -15.56 -12.19
CA ASP A 79 -11.65 -15.35 -13.63
C ASP A 79 -10.61 -14.34 -14.13
N PHE A 80 -10.36 -13.30 -13.35
CA PHE A 80 -9.34 -12.30 -13.69
C PHE A 80 -7.92 -12.88 -13.57
N LEU A 81 -7.61 -13.61 -12.51
CA LEU A 81 -6.31 -14.27 -12.34
C LEU A 81 -6.08 -15.33 -13.41
N ASN A 82 -7.09 -16.14 -13.76
CA ASN A 82 -7.01 -17.09 -14.87
C ASN A 82 -6.71 -16.40 -16.20
N PHE A 83 -7.40 -15.30 -16.50
CA PHE A 83 -7.11 -14.50 -17.69
C PHE A 83 -5.67 -13.99 -17.69
N LEU A 84 -5.22 -13.46 -16.56
CA LEU A 84 -3.87 -12.90 -16.41
C LEU A 84 -2.81 -13.97 -16.65
N HIS A 85 -2.93 -15.16 -16.02
CA HIS A 85 -2.02 -16.29 -16.22
C HIS A 85 -2.05 -16.87 -17.64
N SER A 86 -3.17 -16.76 -18.34
CA SER A 86 -3.29 -17.25 -19.72
C SER A 86 -2.59 -16.34 -20.76
N LYS A 87 -2.46 -15.05 -20.46
CA LYS A 87 -1.95 -14.06 -21.42
C LYS A 87 -0.61 -13.46 -21.06
N PHE A 88 -0.32 -13.33 -19.77
CA PHE A 88 0.86 -12.61 -19.29
C PHE A 88 1.78 -13.54 -18.49
N LYS A 89 3.05 -13.21 -18.48
CA LYS A 89 4.03 -13.89 -17.65
C LYS A 89 3.87 -13.47 -16.20
N VAL A 90 3.85 -14.44 -15.30
CA VAL A 90 3.82 -14.25 -13.85
C VAL A 90 4.94 -15.10 -13.26
N VAL A 91 5.71 -14.58 -12.31
CA VAL A 91 6.78 -15.38 -11.68
C VAL A 91 6.17 -16.52 -10.86
N LEU A 92 6.91 -17.62 -10.72
CA LEU A 92 6.41 -18.82 -10.04
C LEU A 92 5.92 -18.55 -8.61
N ASN A 93 6.65 -17.72 -7.87
CA ASN A 93 6.32 -17.33 -6.48
C ASN A 93 5.78 -15.90 -6.42
N CYS A 94 4.84 -15.54 -7.30
CA CYS A 94 4.22 -14.24 -7.31
C CYS A 94 3.44 -13.99 -6.01
N GLU A 95 3.70 -12.86 -5.35
CA GLU A 95 2.84 -12.40 -4.27
C GLU A 95 1.52 -11.90 -4.87
N VAL A 96 0.41 -12.51 -4.49
CA VAL A 96 -0.95 -12.08 -4.88
C VAL A 96 -1.67 -11.63 -3.62
N SER A 97 -1.69 -10.31 -3.41
CA SER A 97 -2.22 -9.67 -2.22
C SER A 97 -3.65 -9.20 -2.41
N PHE A 98 -4.45 -9.28 -1.35
CA PHE A 98 -5.86 -8.90 -1.37
C PHE A 98 -6.25 -8.15 -0.09
N GLU A 99 -6.87 -6.98 -0.22
CA GLU A 99 -7.39 -6.21 0.91
C GLU A 99 -8.81 -6.65 1.28
N ALA A 100 -9.09 -6.73 2.59
CA ALA A 100 -10.39 -7.12 3.10
C ALA A 100 -10.85 -6.25 4.28
N ASN A 101 -12.18 -6.09 4.39
CA ASN A 101 -12.80 -5.54 5.59
C ASN A 101 -13.14 -6.69 6.56
N PRO A 102 -12.95 -6.53 7.88
CA PRO A 102 -13.24 -7.56 8.88
C PRO A 102 -14.62 -8.22 8.76
N ILE A 103 -15.68 -7.47 8.50
CA ILE A 103 -17.06 -7.99 8.43
C ILE A 103 -17.33 -8.87 7.22
N ASP A 104 -16.49 -8.80 6.19
CA ASP A 104 -16.68 -9.58 4.97
C ASP A 104 -16.05 -10.98 5.07
N LEU A 105 -15.20 -11.21 6.09
CA LEU A 105 -14.43 -12.44 6.19
C LEU A 105 -15.25 -13.58 6.80
N THR A 106 -15.22 -14.70 6.10
CA THR A 106 -15.67 -16.01 6.57
C THR A 106 -14.63 -17.06 6.16
N SER A 107 -14.60 -18.21 6.84
CA SER A 107 -13.68 -19.29 6.48
C SER A 107 -13.87 -19.74 5.02
N ASN A 108 -15.11 -19.79 4.53
CA ASN A 108 -15.41 -20.13 3.15
C ASN A 108 -14.87 -19.10 2.16
N TYR A 109 -15.05 -17.78 2.46
CA TYR A 109 -14.57 -16.70 1.60
C TYR A 109 -13.03 -16.70 1.49
N ILE A 110 -12.33 -16.93 2.60
CA ILE A 110 -10.86 -17.05 2.62
C ILE A 110 -10.41 -18.28 1.81
N ALA A 111 -11.09 -19.43 1.97
CA ALA A 111 -10.77 -20.62 1.20
C ALA A 111 -10.96 -20.40 -0.32
N GLU A 112 -12.06 -19.78 -0.73
CA GLU A 112 -12.31 -19.46 -2.14
C GLU A 112 -11.26 -18.49 -2.73
N LEU A 113 -10.81 -17.50 -1.96
CA LEU A 113 -9.75 -16.57 -2.38
C LEU A 113 -8.41 -17.32 -2.54
N LYS A 114 -8.07 -18.20 -1.59
CA LYS A 114 -6.87 -19.05 -1.67
C LYS A 114 -6.92 -19.94 -2.90
N ASP A 115 -8.05 -20.58 -3.16
CA ASP A 115 -8.27 -21.43 -4.37
C ASP A 115 -8.21 -20.61 -5.66
N SER A 116 -8.43 -19.31 -5.58
CA SER A 116 -8.29 -18.41 -6.71
C SER A 116 -6.84 -17.99 -6.98
N GLY A 117 -5.91 -18.30 -6.05
CA GLY A 117 -4.49 -17.96 -6.18
C GLY A 117 -4.03 -16.79 -5.31
N ILE A 118 -4.89 -16.26 -4.43
CA ILE A 118 -4.48 -15.28 -3.41
C ILE A 118 -3.59 -15.98 -2.39
N ASN A 119 -2.42 -15.41 -2.08
CA ASN A 119 -1.49 -15.98 -1.10
C ASN A 119 -1.13 -15.02 0.03
N ARG A 120 -1.59 -13.74 -0.04
CA ARG A 120 -1.45 -12.75 1.01
C ARG A 120 -2.76 -11.98 1.20
N MET A 121 -3.13 -11.71 2.46
CA MET A 121 -4.32 -10.93 2.78
C MET A 121 -3.98 -9.82 3.78
N SER A 122 -4.41 -8.59 3.47
CA SER A 122 -4.36 -7.45 4.38
C SER A 122 -5.76 -7.14 4.89
N VAL A 123 -5.93 -7.12 6.22
CA VAL A 123 -7.23 -6.88 6.84
C VAL A 123 -7.22 -5.53 7.55
N GLY A 124 -8.09 -4.63 7.09
CA GLY A 124 -8.23 -3.28 7.63
C GLY A 124 -8.94 -3.26 9.00
N ILE A 125 -8.29 -3.79 10.03
CA ILE A 125 -8.79 -3.87 11.41
C ILE A 125 -8.89 -2.47 12.03
N GLN A 126 -7.87 -1.67 11.89
CA GLN A 126 -7.67 -0.32 12.41
C GLN A 126 -7.52 -0.26 13.93
N SER A 127 -8.33 -0.98 14.73
CA SER A 127 -8.23 -1.11 16.17
C SER A 127 -9.10 -2.26 16.68
N PHE A 128 -8.89 -2.66 17.95
CA PHE A 128 -9.76 -3.56 18.71
C PHE A 128 -10.56 -2.82 19.80
N ASP A 129 -10.61 -1.49 19.73
CA ASP A 129 -11.39 -0.64 20.63
C ASP A 129 -12.64 -0.07 19.93
N ASP A 130 -13.84 -0.41 20.41
CA ASP A 130 -15.12 -0.01 19.81
C ASP A 130 -15.31 1.51 19.76
N ARG A 131 -14.87 2.21 20.80
CA ARG A 131 -14.99 3.65 20.88
C ARG A 131 -14.10 4.32 19.84
N TYR A 132 -12.90 3.78 19.67
CA TYR A 132 -11.97 4.28 18.66
C TYR A 132 -12.46 3.96 17.25
N LEU A 133 -12.87 2.71 16.96
CA LEU A 133 -13.46 2.31 15.68
C LEU A 133 -14.65 3.20 15.29
N SER A 134 -15.56 3.46 16.25
CA SER A 134 -16.69 4.37 16.02
C SER A 134 -16.23 5.77 15.67
N SER A 135 -15.19 6.31 16.32
CA SER A 135 -14.65 7.64 16.03
C SER A 135 -13.96 7.74 14.68
N LEU A 136 -13.37 6.64 14.21
CA LEU A 136 -12.84 6.51 12.83
C LEU A 136 -13.96 6.31 11.79
N GLY A 137 -15.21 6.17 12.21
CA GLY A 137 -16.35 5.96 11.34
C GLY A 137 -16.39 4.59 10.67
N ARG A 138 -15.77 3.56 11.30
CA ARG A 138 -15.77 2.19 10.78
C ARG A 138 -17.17 1.58 10.85
N ASN A 139 -17.42 0.60 9.98
CA ASN A 139 -18.67 -0.15 9.89
C ASN A 139 -18.61 -1.51 10.60
N HIS A 140 -17.52 -1.80 11.29
CA HIS A 140 -17.29 -2.99 12.09
C HIS A 140 -16.95 -2.60 13.55
N ASN A 141 -17.02 -3.55 14.45
CA ASN A 141 -16.72 -3.40 15.87
C ASN A 141 -15.54 -4.30 16.29
N ALA A 142 -15.12 -4.21 17.57
CA ALA A 142 -14.01 -4.99 18.11
C ALA A 142 -14.23 -6.51 18.00
N SER A 143 -15.47 -6.99 18.17
CA SER A 143 -15.79 -8.41 18.00
C SER A 143 -15.58 -8.88 16.55
N ASP A 144 -15.96 -8.06 15.56
CA ASP A 144 -15.69 -8.33 14.15
C ASP A 144 -14.19 -8.36 13.86
N SER A 145 -13.43 -7.42 14.46
CA SER A 145 -11.98 -7.35 14.35
C SER A 145 -11.31 -8.61 14.91
N LEU A 146 -11.70 -9.06 16.09
CA LEU A 146 -11.18 -10.27 16.74
C LEU A 146 -11.51 -11.53 15.93
N LYS A 147 -12.74 -11.64 15.43
CA LYS A 147 -13.15 -12.74 14.55
C LYS A 147 -12.33 -12.79 13.28
N ALA A 148 -12.15 -11.65 12.62
CA ALA A 148 -11.34 -11.55 11.40
C ALA A 148 -9.87 -11.92 11.66
N LEU A 149 -9.32 -11.48 12.80
CA LEU A 149 -7.98 -11.82 13.24
C LEU A 149 -7.79 -13.33 13.43
N SER A 150 -8.74 -14.01 14.13
CA SER A 150 -8.73 -15.47 14.30
C SER A 150 -8.80 -16.20 12.95
N LEU A 151 -9.74 -15.81 12.08
CA LEU A 151 -9.86 -16.39 10.74
C LEU A 151 -8.58 -16.25 9.90
N LEU A 152 -7.92 -15.09 9.99
CA LEU A 152 -6.67 -14.83 9.28
C LEU A 152 -5.52 -15.65 9.86
N SER A 153 -5.40 -15.74 11.19
CA SER A 153 -4.33 -16.51 11.85
C SER A 153 -4.45 -18.02 11.61
N GLU A 154 -5.66 -18.53 11.47
CA GLU A 154 -5.95 -19.95 11.16
C GLU A 154 -5.80 -20.26 9.66
N SER A 155 -5.73 -19.22 8.80
CA SER A 155 -5.56 -19.40 7.37
C SER A 155 -4.10 -19.72 7.03
N GLU A 156 -3.87 -20.34 5.88
CA GLU A 156 -2.52 -20.56 5.35
C GLU A 156 -2.02 -19.36 4.52
N LEU A 157 -2.75 -18.24 4.53
CA LEU A 157 -2.36 -17.01 3.84
C LEU A 157 -1.29 -16.28 4.66
N ILE A 158 -0.42 -15.55 3.97
CA ILE A 158 0.44 -14.58 4.65
C ILE A 158 -0.45 -13.43 5.15
N GLY A 159 -0.69 -13.40 6.46
CA GLY A 159 -1.56 -12.40 7.08
C GLY A 159 -0.85 -11.06 7.27
N THR A 160 -1.59 -10.00 7.00
CA THR A 160 -1.27 -8.61 7.39
C THR A 160 -2.47 -8.03 8.09
N ILE A 161 -2.30 -7.32 9.17
CA ILE A 161 -3.33 -6.43 9.68
C ILE A 161 -2.89 -4.97 9.58
N ASP A 162 -3.85 -4.11 9.34
CA ASP A 162 -3.64 -2.67 9.30
C ASP A 162 -4.24 -2.07 10.58
N LEU A 163 -3.41 -1.34 11.34
CA LEU A 163 -3.81 -0.57 12.52
C LEU A 163 -3.57 0.91 12.28
N ILE A 164 -4.42 1.74 12.87
CA ILE A 164 -4.28 3.20 12.87
C ILE A 164 -4.14 3.67 14.32
N TYR A 165 -3.19 4.57 14.59
CA TYR A 165 -3.04 5.26 15.87
C TYR A 165 -3.10 6.77 15.68
N GLY A 166 -3.23 7.52 16.78
CA GLY A 166 -3.24 8.98 16.75
C GLY A 166 -4.54 9.60 16.25
N GLY A 167 -5.61 8.82 16.15
CA GLY A 167 -6.93 9.33 15.80
C GLY A 167 -7.76 9.81 16.99
N PRO A 168 -8.96 10.37 16.75
CA PRO A 168 -9.82 10.88 17.81
C PRO A 168 -10.26 9.78 18.78
N ASN A 169 -10.32 10.10 20.07
CA ASN A 169 -10.66 9.17 21.16
C ASN A 169 -9.68 7.99 21.35
N SER A 170 -8.48 8.05 20.79
CA SER A 170 -7.38 7.10 21.07
C SER A 170 -6.28 7.76 21.91
N ASN A 171 -5.45 6.93 22.51
CA ASN A 171 -4.25 7.32 23.24
C ASN A 171 -3.19 6.20 23.13
N SER A 172 -2.04 6.40 23.76
CA SER A 172 -0.96 5.41 23.76
C SER A 172 -1.35 4.05 24.36
N GLN A 173 -2.26 4.03 25.35
CA GLN A 173 -2.77 2.78 25.94
C GLN A 173 -3.69 2.02 24.98
N THR A 174 -4.51 2.73 24.18
CA THR A 174 -5.35 2.10 23.12
C THR A 174 -4.44 1.35 22.15
N LEU A 175 -3.40 1.98 21.63
CA LEU A 175 -2.44 1.33 20.73
C LEU A 175 -1.73 0.15 21.40
N LYS A 176 -1.32 0.28 22.67
CA LYS A 176 -0.68 -0.81 23.39
C LYS A 176 -1.56 -2.04 23.44
N ASN A 177 -2.83 -1.88 23.79
CA ASN A 177 -3.80 -2.98 23.84
C ASN A 177 -3.98 -3.62 22.45
N ASP A 178 -4.12 -2.81 21.41
CA ASP A 178 -4.24 -3.29 20.02
C ASP A 178 -3.02 -4.11 19.60
N LEU A 179 -1.82 -3.67 19.97
CA LEU A 179 -0.58 -4.38 19.66
C LEU A 179 -0.44 -5.70 20.45
N GLU A 180 -0.84 -5.73 21.72
CA GLU A 180 -0.85 -6.95 22.52
C GLU A 180 -1.76 -8.02 21.90
N ILE A 181 -2.98 -7.65 21.49
CA ILE A 181 -3.92 -8.55 20.78
C ILE A 181 -3.30 -9.04 19.45
N PHE A 182 -2.69 -8.14 18.68
CA PHE A 182 -2.01 -8.50 17.42
C PHE A 182 -0.88 -9.52 17.65
N LEU A 183 -0.04 -9.30 18.65
CA LEU A 183 1.11 -10.14 18.95
C LEU A 183 0.70 -11.56 19.38
N ASP A 184 -0.40 -11.66 20.14
CA ASP A 184 -0.95 -12.94 20.59
C ASP A 184 -1.54 -13.78 19.44
N ALA A 185 -1.94 -13.15 18.34
CA ALA A 185 -2.52 -13.83 17.17
C ALA A 185 -1.48 -14.55 16.28
N GLY A 186 -0.18 -14.30 16.47
CA GLY A 186 0.88 -14.99 15.73
C GLY A 186 1.03 -14.57 14.26
N ILE A 187 0.40 -13.47 13.83
CA ILE A 187 0.55 -12.91 12.48
C ILE A 187 1.90 -12.19 12.37
N ASN A 188 2.59 -12.34 11.24
CA ASN A 188 3.98 -11.92 11.07
C ASN A 188 4.16 -10.59 10.31
N HIS A 189 3.09 -9.88 9.99
CA HIS A 189 3.16 -8.57 9.32
C HIS A 189 2.11 -7.61 9.88
N LEU A 190 2.54 -6.37 10.12
CA LEU A 190 1.71 -5.27 10.59
C LEU A 190 1.94 -4.05 9.73
N SER A 191 0.87 -3.44 9.25
CA SER A 191 0.87 -2.05 8.77
C SER A 191 0.35 -1.17 9.91
N LEU A 192 1.17 -0.27 10.40
CA LEU A 192 0.86 0.63 11.51
C LEU A 192 0.93 2.07 11.03
N TYR A 193 -0.23 2.70 10.88
CA TYR A 193 -0.37 4.04 10.33
C TYR A 193 -0.67 5.06 11.44
N GLN A 194 0.06 6.18 11.44
CA GLN A 194 -0.40 7.36 12.14
C GLN A 194 -1.53 7.99 11.33
N LEU A 195 -2.63 8.38 11.98
CA LEU A 195 -3.71 9.07 11.31
C LEU A 195 -3.24 10.44 10.78
N ASN A 196 -3.24 10.60 9.46
CA ASN A 196 -3.06 11.88 8.80
C ASN A 196 -4.41 12.44 8.33
N ILE A 197 -4.58 13.75 8.42
CA ILE A 197 -5.78 14.43 7.94
C ILE A 197 -5.52 14.93 6.52
N GLU A 198 -5.91 14.12 5.55
CA GLU A 198 -5.70 14.41 4.14
C GLU A 198 -6.73 15.42 3.58
N PRO A 199 -6.32 16.29 2.64
CA PRO A 199 -7.23 17.16 1.92
C PRO A 199 -8.42 16.39 1.30
N ASN A 200 -9.57 17.06 1.14
CA ASN A 200 -10.80 16.47 0.57
C ASN A 200 -11.48 15.37 1.40
N THR A 201 -11.04 15.14 2.64
CA THR A 201 -11.71 14.26 3.59
C THR A 201 -12.72 15.00 4.48
N ILE A 202 -13.58 14.24 5.17
CA ILE A 202 -14.50 14.83 6.16
C ILE A 202 -13.70 15.38 7.34
N PHE A 203 -12.66 14.69 7.79
CA PHE A 203 -11.79 15.14 8.87
C PHE A 203 -11.03 16.43 8.54
N TYR A 204 -10.70 16.66 7.27
CA TYR A 204 -10.11 17.94 6.84
C TYR A 204 -11.10 19.10 6.98
N LYS A 205 -12.38 18.85 6.62
CA LYS A 205 -13.45 19.88 6.69
C LYS A 205 -13.93 20.11 8.12
N LYS A 206 -13.97 19.06 8.93
CA LYS A 206 -14.42 19.08 10.33
C LYS A 206 -13.37 18.37 11.17
N ARG A 207 -12.32 19.09 11.51
CA ARG A 207 -11.17 18.53 12.24
C ARG A 207 -11.63 17.99 13.60
N PRO A 208 -11.42 16.68 13.86
CA PRO A 208 -11.67 16.12 15.17
C PRO A 208 -10.60 16.57 16.17
N LEU A 209 -10.88 16.42 17.45
CA LEU A 209 -9.86 16.55 18.49
C LEU A 209 -8.94 15.33 18.41
N LEU A 210 -7.67 15.56 18.15
CA LEU A 210 -6.64 14.54 18.10
C LEU A 210 -5.85 14.46 19.42
N PRO A 211 -5.16 13.34 19.70
CA PRO A 211 -4.20 13.23 20.78
C PRO A 211 -3.11 14.31 20.68
N THR A 212 -2.52 14.64 21.82
CA THR A 212 -1.38 15.57 21.88
C THR A 212 -0.13 14.93 21.27
N GLU A 213 0.83 15.75 20.83
CA GLU A 213 2.13 15.29 20.34
C GLU A 213 2.83 14.35 21.33
N ASN A 214 2.75 14.66 22.65
CA ASN A 214 3.30 13.80 23.69
C ASN A 214 2.62 12.41 23.74
N GLU A 215 1.31 12.31 23.48
CA GLU A 215 0.63 11.02 23.37
C GLU A 215 1.01 10.26 22.10
N ILE A 216 1.25 10.96 20.99
CA ILE A 216 1.76 10.35 19.76
C ILE A 216 3.18 9.80 19.99
N GLU A 217 4.07 10.61 20.59
CA GLU A 217 5.44 10.16 20.88
C GLU A 217 5.46 8.94 21.83
N LYS A 218 4.61 8.92 22.87
CA LYS A 218 4.46 7.73 23.73
C LYS A 218 3.97 6.51 22.94
N ALA A 219 3.02 6.69 22.03
CA ALA A 219 2.51 5.61 21.19
C ALA A 219 3.62 5.05 20.27
N GLU A 220 4.46 5.90 19.67
CA GLU A 220 5.62 5.50 18.87
C GLU A 220 6.66 4.70 19.67
N ILE A 221 7.00 5.16 20.88
CA ILE A 221 7.93 4.46 21.76
C ILE A 221 7.38 3.08 22.14
N ILE A 222 6.13 3.02 22.59
CA ILE A 222 5.47 1.76 22.99
C ILE A 222 5.42 0.79 21.82
N SER A 223 5.06 1.26 20.61
CA SER A 223 4.99 0.39 19.42
C SER A 223 6.35 -0.16 19.05
N SER A 224 7.38 0.69 19.05
CA SER A 224 8.74 0.27 18.74
C SER A 224 9.24 -0.77 19.76
N ASP A 225 9.09 -0.52 21.06
CA ASP A 225 9.55 -1.40 22.13
C ASP A 225 8.86 -2.76 22.09
N LEU A 226 7.52 -2.77 21.93
CA LEU A 226 6.76 -4.01 21.88
C LEU A 226 7.07 -4.82 20.63
N LEU A 227 7.12 -4.19 19.46
CA LEU A 227 7.35 -4.88 18.20
C LEU A 227 8.78 -5.43 18.10
N VAL A 228 9.78 -4.64 18.48
CA VAL A 228 11.19 -5.10 18.49
C VAL A 228 11.41 -6.24 19.48
N LYS A 229 10.80 -6.17 20.69
CA LYS A 229 10.88 -7.24 21.69
C LYS A 229 10.28 -8.57 21.19
N ASN A 230 9.36 -8.51 20.22
CA ASN A 230 8.70 -9.68 19.63
C ASN A 230 9.22 -10.03 18.22
N ASP A 231 10.49 -9.65 17.91
CA ASP A 231 11.23 -9.96 16.68
C ASP A 231 10.65 -9.32 15.40
N PHE A 232 9.83 -8.27 15.53
CA PHE A 232 9.41 -7.48 14.39
C PHE A 232 10.47 -6.43 14.03
N ASN A 233 10.73 -6.29 12.74
CA ASN A 233 11.59 -5.27 12.19
C ASN A 233 10.77 -4.29 11.36
N GLN A 234 10.89 -3.00 11.67
CA GLN A 234 10.36 -1.96 10.81
C GLN A 234 11.21 -1.90 9.54
N TYR A 235 10.61 -2.18 8.38
CA TYR A 235 11.36 -2.17 7.13
C TYR A 235 11.05 -0.96 6.24
N GLU A 236 9.94 -0.28 6.49
CA GLU A 236 9.57 1.03 5.94
C GLU A 236 8.71 1.79 6.97
N ILE A 237 8.37 3.05 6.70
CA ILE A 237 7.73 3.97 7.64
C ILE A 237 6.53 3.37 8.38
N SER A 238 5.65 2.68 7.65
CA SER A 238 4.38 2.19 8.21
C SER A 238 4.35 0.67 8.39
N SER A 239 5.40 -0.06 7.99
CA SER A 239 5.32 -1.53 7.96
C SER A 239 6.38 -2.21 8.81
N TRP A 240 5.88 -3.16 9.60
CA TRP A 240 6.64 -4.02 10.49
C TRP A 240 6.44 -5.48 10.10
N SER A 241 7.50 -6.27 10.13
CA SER A 241 7.40 -7.71 9.85
C SER A 241 8.44 -8.52 10.58
N LYS A 242 8.11 -9.79 10.85
CA LYS A 242 9.12 -10.81 11.10
C LYS A 242 9.86 -11.15 9.80
N GLU A 243 10.96 -11.88 9.90
CA GLU A 243 11.75 -12.30 8.74
C GLU A 243 10.88 -13.05 7.72
N ASN A 244 11.12 -12.79 6.42
CA ASN A 244 10.42 -13.40 5.29
C ASN A 244 8.91 -13.04 5.11
N SER A 245 8.38 -12.07 5.88
CA SER A 245 6.96 -11.68 5.77
C SER A 245 6.73 -10.29 5.18
N LYS A 246 7.79 -9.62 4.69
CA LYS A 246 7.68 -8.30 4.06
C LYS A 246 6.81 -8.36 2.80
N SER A 247 5.97 -7.33 2.58
CA SER A 247 5.20 -7.22 1.34
C SER A 247 6.12 -6.97 0.14
N ILE A 248 6.12 -7.90 -0.82
CA ILE A 248 6.90 -7.78 -2.06
C ILE A 248 6.35 -6.61 -2.89
N HIS A 249 5.03 -6.47 -2.93
CA HIS A 249 4.37 -5.40 -3.68
C HIS A 249 4.76 -4.01 -3.18
N ASN A 250 4.66 -3.79 -1.85
CA ASN A 250 5.01 -2.51 -1.25
C ASN A 250 6.51 -2.21 -1.39
N GLN A 251 7.36 -3.23 -1.19
CA GLN A 251 8.80 -3.06 -1.41
C GLN A 251 9.14 -2.66 -2.85
N ASN A 252 8.38 -3.11 -3.85
CA ASN A 252 8.58 -2.70 -5.22
C ASN A 252 8.41 -1.18 -5.39
N TYR A 253 7.39 -0.58 -4.77
CA TYR A 253 7.23 0.87 -4.74
C TYR A 253 8.45 1.57 -4.11
N TRP A 254 8.85 1.10 -2.92
CA TRP A 254 9.92 1.73 -2.12
C TRP A 254 11.32 1.50 -2.69
N LYS A 255 11.49 0.56 -3.59
CA LYS A 255 12.70 0.37 -4.40
C LYS A 255 12.62 1.06 -5.76
N TYR A 256 11.56 1.83 -5.99
CA TYR A 256 11.31 2.52 -7.25
C TYR A 256 11.17 1.59 -8.45
N GLY A 257 10.69 0.35 -8.25
CA GLY A 257 10.34 -0.58 -9.31
C GLY A 257 9.13 -0.11 -10.11
N ASP A 258 8.92 -0.68 -11.28
CA ASP A 258 7.75 -0.36 -12.11
C ASP A 258 6.49 -1.00 -11.55
N TYR A 259 5.37 -0.29 -11.73
CA TYR A 259 4.05 -0.85 -11.47
C TYR A 259 3.03 -0.33 -12.46
N LEU A 260 2.17 -1.24 -12.90
CA LEU A 260 1.02 -0.95 -13.74
C LEU A 260 -0.23 -0.96 -12.87
N GLY A 261 -0.98 0.13 -12.86
CA GLY A 261 -2.27 0.23 -12.20
C GLY A 261 -3.40 0.09 -13.22
N VAL A 262 -4.33 -0.81 -12.97
CA VAL A 262 -5.58 -0.98 -13.73
C VAL A 262 -6.78 -0.76 -12.81
N GLY A 263 -7.84 -0.20 -13.34
CA GLY A 263 -9.05 0.14 -12.57
C GLY A 263 -9.25 1.64 -12.39
N PRO A 264 -10.45 2.05 -11.90
CA PRO A 264 -10.82 3.46 -11.78
C PRO A 264 -9.92 4.23 -10.84
N GLY A 265 -9.21 5.23 -11.34
CA GLY A 265 -8.30 6.06 -10.55
C GLY A 265 -6.96 5.43 -10.23
N ALA A 266 -6.67 4.23 -10.73
CA ALA A 266 -5.38 3.60 -10.54
C ALA A 266 -4.25 4.42 -11.14
N SER A 267 -3.13 4.51 -10.41
CA SER A 267 -1.90 5.16 -10.85
C SER A 267 -0.88 4.13 -11.30
N SER A 268 0.02 4.52 -12.18
CA SER A 268 1.13 3.70 -12.68
C SER A 268 2.42 4.48 -12.68
N LYS A 269 3.54 3.77 -12.54
CA LYS A 269 4.89 4.28 -12.81
C LYS A 269 5.63 3.27 -13.67
N ILE A 270 6.06 3.67 -14.84
CA ILE A 270 6.72 2.79 -15.83
C ILE A 270 7.97 3.46 -16.38
N PHE A 271 9.06 2.70 -16.43
CA PHE A 271 10.26 3.09 -17.18
C PHE A 271 10.12 2.72 -18.64
N LYS A 272 10.17 3.73 -19.51
CA LYS A 272 10.02 3.60 -20.95
C LYS A 272 10.83 4.67 -21.66
N ASP A 273 11.44 4.35 -22.82
CA ASP A 273 12.19 5.28 -23.64
C ASP A 273 13.29 6.04 -22.85
N ASN A 274 13.97 5.34 -21.92
CA ASN A 274 14.99 5.87 -20.99
C ASN A 274 14.49 6.88 -19.94
N PHE A 275 13.18 6.96 -19.70
CA PHE A 275 12.59 7.86 -18.71
C PHE A 275 11.55 7.15 -17.83
N HIS A 276 11.42 7.60 -16.60
CA HIS A 276 10.30 7.22 -15.77
C HIS A 276 9.08 8.05 -16.13
N HIS A 277 7.93 7.39 -16.24
CA HIS A 277 6.65 8.02 -16.53
C HIS A 277 5.66 7.69 -15.44
N ARG A 278 4.84 8.69 -15.06
CA ARG A 278 3.64 8.49 -14.26
C ARG A 278 2.39 8.73 -15.09
N PHE A 279 1.37 7.97 -14.81
CA PHE A 279 0.04 8.19 -15.40
C PHE A 279 -1.05 7.65 -14.49
N ARG A 280 -2.27 8.11 -14.74
CA ARG A 280 -3.43 7.78 -13.95
C ARG A 280 -4.62 7.43 -14.84
N LYS A 281 -5.47 6.53 -14.36
CA LYS A 281 -6.74 6.17 -14.99
C LYS A 281 -7.87 7.11 -14.56
N ARG A 282 -8.99 7.10 -15.30
CA ARG A 282 -10.20 7.86 -14.95
C ARG A 282 -10.77 7.41 -13.61
N ASN A 283 -11.24 8.35 -12.81
CA ASN A 283 -11.63 8.07 -11.42
C ASN A 283 -12.98 7.32 -11.31
N SER A 284 -14.00 7.67 -12.13
CA SER A 284 -15.28 7.01 -12.02
C SER A 284 -15.33 5.68 -12.75
N ILE A 285 -16.04 4.69 -12.21
CA ILE A 285 -16.25 3.37 -12.83
C ILE A 285 -16.77 3.55 -14.26
N LYS A 286 -17.82 4.35 -14.44
CA LYS A 286 -18.45 4.60 -15.76
C LYS A 286 -17.45 5.17 -16.77
N SER A 287 -16.66 6.16 -16.37
CA SER A 287 -15.69 6.78 -17.26
C SER A 287 -14.54 5.83 -17.61
N TYR A 288 -14.10 5.00 -16.65
CA TYR A 288 -13.08 3.99 -16.86
C TYR A 288 -13.55 2.85 -17.78
N ILE A 289 -14.78 2.34 -17.61
CA ILE A 289 -15.35 1.31 -18.48
C ILE A 289 -15.43 1.81 -19.93
N ASN A 290 -15.80 3.08 -20.13
CA ASN A 290 -15.91 3.66 -21.46
C ASN A 290 -14.56 3.91 -22.15
N ASP A 291 -13.52 4.21 -21.37
CA ASP A 291 -12.16 4.47 -21.88
C ASP A 291 -11.11 4.16 -20.81
N THR A 292 -10.40 3.04 -21.02
CA THR A 292 -9.34 2.55 -20.11
C THR A 292 -7.98 3.21 -20.33
N LYS A 293 -7.84 4.05 -21.37
CA LYS A 293 -6.57 4.72 -21.65
C LYS A 293 -6.18 5.68 -20.51
N PRO A 294 -4.88 5.89 -20.25
CA PRO A 294 -4.41 6.92 -19.34
C PRO A 294 -4.99 8.30 -19.66
N ILE A 295 -5.33 9.09 -18.65
CA ILE A 295 -5.78 10.48 -18.86
C ILE A 295 -4.61 11.31 -19.41
N HIS A 296 -3.44 11.15 -18.81
CA HIS A 296 -2.21 11.83 -19.16
C HIS A 296 -1.04 10.93 -18.75
N MET A 297 0.01 10.89 -19.57
CA MET A 297 1.26 10.23 -19.24
C MET A 297 2.34 11.30 -19.13
N GLU A 298 2.81 11.50 -17.92
CA GLU A 298 3.79 12.51 -17.58
C GLU A 298 5.18 11.87 -17.49
N LYS A 299 6.13 12.49 -18.17
CA LYS A 299 7.55 12.14 -18.07
C LYS A 299 8.14 12.82 -16.86
N LEU A 300 8.75 12.07 -15.97
CA LEU A 300 9.40 12.61 -14.78
C LEU A 300 10.83 13.09 -15.13
N GLU A 301 11.10 14.36 -14.89
CA GLU A 301 12.41 14.98 -15.13
C GLU A 301 12.75 16.04 -14.07
N GLY A 302 14.04 16.33 -13.93
CA GLY A 302 14.51 17.42 -13.08
C GLY A 302 14.04 17.33 -11.65
N LYS A 303 13.42 18.39 -11.13
CA LYS A 303 12.93 18.47 -9.73
C LYS A 303 11.86 17.46 -9.40
N GLU A 304 10.96 17.19 -10.35
CA GLU A 304 9.84 16.25 -10.16
C GLU A 304 10.36 14.83 -9.99
N LEU A 305 11.34 14.42 -10.82
CA LEU A 305 11.98 13.13 -10.67
C LEU A 305 12.74 13.02 -9.34
N ASP A 306 13.51 14.03 -8.98
CA ASP A 306 14.28 14.03 -7.73
C ASP A 306 13.37 13.91 -6.50
N PHE A 307 12.26 14.64 -6.48
CA PHE A 307 11.28 14.60 -5.39
C PHE A 307 10.54 13.25 -5.35
N ASP A 308 10.11 12.75 -6.52
CA ASP A 308 9.45 11.45 -6.63
C ASP A 308 10.35 10.29 -6.20
N LEU A 309 11.63 10.33 -6.55
CA LEU A 309 12.64 9.39 -6.06
C LEU A 309 12.76 9.47 -4.53
N ALA A 310 12.93 10.68 -3.98
CA ALA A 310 13.13 10.88 -2.55
C ALA A 310 11.97 10.35 -1.73
N ILE A 311 10.72 10.65 -2.09
CA ILE A 311 9.51 10.15 -1.42
C ILE A 311 9.50 8.62 -1.34
N ASN A 312 9.89 7.93 -2.39
CA ASN A 312 9.82 6.48 -2.45
C ASN A 312 11.01 5.81 -1.77
N ILE A 313 12.24 6.18 -2.13
CA ILE A 313 13.43 5.43 -1.71
C ILE A 313 13.85 5.72 -0.26
N LEU A 314 13.62 6.95 0.24
CA LEU A 314 14.07 7.34 1.57
C LEU A 314 13.19 6.79 2.70
N ARG A 315 11.99 6.30 2.41
CA ARG A 315 11.14 5.65 3.40
C ARG A 315 11.52 4.20 3.68
N ASN A 316 12.39 3.61 2.88
CA ASN A 316 12.90 2.26 3.12
C ASN A 316 14.04 2.30 4.15
N LYS A 317 13.85 1.66 5.30
CA LYS A 317 14.85 1.67 6.39
C LYS A 317 16.19 1.05 5.99
N SER A 318 16.18 0.08 5.08
CA SER A 318 17.42 -0.53 4.57
C SER A 318 18.15 0.36 3.55
N GLY A 319 17.52 1.43 3.06
CA GLY A 319 18.06 2.28 1.99
C GLY A 319 18.21 1.54 0.65
N MET A 320 18.92 2.18 -0.28
CA MET A 320 19.19 1.67 -1.64
C MET A 320 20.69 1.47 -1.82
N ASP A 321 21.06 0.38 -2.49
CA ASP A 321 22.42 0.13 -2.95
C ASP A 321 22.55 0.33 -4.47
N ASP A 322 23.77 0.32 -4.99
CA ASP A 322 24.06 0.53 -6.41
C ASP A 322 23.36 -0.51 -7.31
N LYS A 323 23.19 -1.74 -6.80
CA LYS A 323 22.48 -2.80 -7.52
C LYS A 323 21.00 -2.47 -7.68
N ASN A 324 20.36 -1.99 -6.62
CA ASN A 324 18.95 -1.56 -6.68
C ASN A 324 18.77 -0.35 -7.60
N LEU A 325 19.70 0.62 -7.55
CA LEU A 325 19.67 1.77 -8.45
C LEU A 325 19.77 1.33 -9.92
N ALA A 326 20.73 0.47 -10.24
CA ALA A 326 20.91 -0.06 -11.60
C ALA A 326 19.72 -0.90 -12.07
N THR A 327 19.21 -1.80 -11.22
CA THR A 327 18.07 -2.67 -11.56
C THR A 327 16.82 -1.86 -11.87
N ASN A 328 16.60 -0.73 -11.19
CA ASN A 328 15.42 0.12 -11.36
C ASN A 328 15.69 1.32 -12.29
N GLN A 329 16.80 1.32 -13.03
CA GLN A 329 17.16 2.36 -14.00
C GLN A 329 17.20 3.78 -13.39
N ILE A 330 17.61 3.87 -12.11
CA ILE A 330 17.69 5.13 -11.39
C ILE A 330 19.04 5.79 -11.67
N LYS A 331 18.98 7.01 -12.20
CA LYS A 331 20.14 7.90 -12.37
C LYS A 331 19.94 9.13 -11.49
N LEU A 332 20.77 9.27 -10.48
CA LEU A 332 20.71 10.43 -9.60
C LEU A 332 21.23 11.69 -10.33
N SER A 333 20.46 12.75 -10.30
CA SER A 333 20.87 14.04 -10.85
C SER A 333 21.95 14.69 -9.96
N GLU A 334 22.74 15.62 -10.52
CA GLU A 334 23.65 16.45 -9.70
C GLU A 334 22.90 17.24 -8.61
N ARG A 335 21.65 17.67 -8.92
CA ARG A 335 20.79 18.33 -7.96
C ARG A 335 20.43 17.41 -6.82
N PHE A 336 20.00 16.16 -7.13
CA PHE A 336 19.67 15.16 -6.10
C PHE A 336 20.89 14.93 -5.19
N ILE A 337 22.08 14.71 -5.76
CA ILE A 337 23.29 14.46 -5.00
C ILE A 337 23.60 15.63 -4.06
N LYS A 338 23.57 16.87 -4.56
CA LYS A 338 23.79 18.07 -3.73
C LYS A 338 22.79 18.18 -2.58
N LYS A 339 21.51 17.92 -2.85
CA LYS A 339 20.45 17.94 -1.81
C LYS A 339 20.64 16.83 -0.79
N TYR A 340 21.06 15.65 -1.24
CA TYR A 340 21.39 14.53 -0.36
C TYR A 340 22.59 14.86 0.56
N GLU A 341 23.65 15.47 0.03
CA GLU A 341 24.80 15.94 0.83
C GLU A 341 24.38 16.93 1.90
N ILE A 342 23.52 17.91 1.60
CA ILE A 342 22.95 18.82 2.60
C ILE A 342 22.21 18.01 3.69
N GLY A 343 21.42 17.03 3.31
CA GLY A 343 20.72 16.16 4.26
C GLY A 343 21.66 15.32 5.11
N VAL A 344 22.83 14.90 4.58
CA VAL A 344 23.91 14.25 5.35
C VAL A 344 24.46 15.20 6.41
N ASP A 345 24.75 16.44 6.05
CA ASP A 345 25.28 17.47 6.99
C ASP A 345 24.27 17.82 8.09
N LEU A 346 22.96 17.80 7.77
CA LEU A 346 21.86 17.97 8.73
C LEU A 346 21.60 16.70 9.59
N GLY A 347 22.26 15.59 9.27
CA GLY A 347 22.14 14.32 9.97
C GLY A 347 20.90 13.50 9.60
N TYR A 348 20.23 13.82 8.49
CA TYR A 348 19.07 13.06 8.01
C TYR A 348 19.46 11.83 7.19
N PHE A 349 20.57 11.89 6.43
CA PHE A 349 20.95 10.83 5.50
C PHE A 349 22.30 10.17 5.85
N GLN A 350 22.46 8.92 5.43
CA GLN A 350 23.67 8.12 5.65
C GLN A 350 24.76 8.54 4.66
N LYS A 351 26.03 8.59 5.10
CA LYS A 351 27.18 8.97 4.25
C LYS A 351 27.57 7.91 3.20
N ARG A 352 27.37 6.63 3.52
CA ARG A 352 27.91 5.51 2.72
C ARG A 352 26.86 4.77 1.89
N ARG A 353 25.60 5.11 2.06
CA ARG A 353 24.48 4.43 1.44
C ARG A 353 23.34 5.41 1.23
N LEU A 354 22.64 5.29 0.11
CA LEU A 354 21.46 6.11 -0.13
C LEU A 354 20.32 5.65 0.80
N GLY A 355 20.11 6.38 1.87
CA GLY A 355 19.10 6.03 2.88
C GLY A 355 19.13 6.99 4.06
N THR A 356 18.13 6.88 4.92
CA THR A 356 17.96 7.71 6.11
C THR A 356 18.78 7.20 7.29
N THR A 357 19.21 8.11 8.17
CA THR A 357 19.59 7.82 9.55
C THR A 357 18.32 7.57 10.38
N GLU A 358 18.45 7.19 11.66
CA GLU A 358 17.29 7.11 12.57
C GLU A 358 16.57 8.46 12.68
N LYS A 359 17.33 9.58 12.77
CA LYS A 359 16.76 10.93 12.74
C LYS A 359 16.01 11.21 11.45
N GLY A 360 16.61 10.92 10.30
CA GLY A 360 15.97 11.15 9.00
C GLY A 360 14.77 10.26 8.76
N PHE A 361 14.73 9.08 9.34
CA PHE A 361 13.61 8.16 9.28
C PHE A 361 12.43 8.65 10.15
N LYS A 362 12.71 9.15 11.36
CA LYS A 362 11.71 9.74 12.26
C LYS A 362 11.12 11.05 11.70
N PHE A 363 11.93 11.87 11.01
CA PHE A 363 11.54 13.15 10.43
C PHE A 363 11.59 13.10 8.89
N LEU A 364 10.95 12.07 8.32
CA LEU A 364 11.04 11.81 6.88
C LEU A 364 10.48 12.95 6.03
N ASP A 365 9.38 13.57 6.43
CA ASP A 365 8.75 14.66 5.69
C ASP A 365 9.70 15.87 5.58
N ASP A 366 10.38 16.22 6.68
CA ASP A 366 11.41 17.28 6.69
C ASP A 366 12.60 16.90 5.78
N ALA A 367 13.05 15.65 5.88
CA ALA A 367 14.16 15.16 5.07
C ALA A 367 13.84 15.16 3.57
N VAL A 368 12.63 14.72 3.19
CA VAL A 368 12.16 14.69 1.79
C VAL A 368 11.91 16.10 1.26
N SER A 369 11.47 17.06 2.10
CA SER A 369 11.23 18.45 1.71
C SER A 369 12.48 19.14 1.13
N LEU A 370 13.69 18.64 1.43
CA LEU A 370 14.93 19.12 0.81
C LEU A 370 14.92 18.99 -0.72
N PHE A 371 14.17 18.05 -1.27
CA PHE A 371 14.11 17.77 -2.71
C PHE A 371 12.98 18.51 -3.44
N SER A 372 12.09 19.16 -2.71
CA SER A 372 10.98 19.95 -3.28
C SER A 372 11.45 21.19 -4.07
#